data_030d0cb67efc65c86bb31e21d42096b3
#
_entry.id   030d0cb67efc65c86bb31e21d42096b3
#
_cell.length_a   1.000
_cell.length_b   1.000
_cell.length_c   1.000
_cell.angle_alpha   90.00
_cell.angle_beta   90.00
_cell.angle_gamma   90.00
#
_symmetry.space_group_name_H-M   'P 1'
#
loop_
_entity.id
_entity.type
_entity.pdbx_description
1 polymer ?
#
loop_
_entity_poly.entity_id
_entity_poly.type
_entity_poly.pdbx_seq_one_letter_code
_entity_poly.pdbx_strand_id
1 'polypeptide(L)'
;MRRSYLLKATVIATVASFATPALFSPSAYAGDGGTMVSVTKVAQNAPFAKPGPYVAGVTTIKLDDRSVEVWYPANKSSAKGKKHDSYYLRDWLPQGIKDLLDAKGVNPPFKTDAYRALPVAKGAFPLLVFSHGAGGYRDQSTFLTSHLASWGFVVASPDFLERGIASQLGGAPTTPKTNLAVYDETVAKIREVNAATKGLLHGHIKTKKIGVLGHSAGARGSIEIAASRDDVIAYAPLAGAGSGMTRGTVTIPAIIPPSKPNIFIAGNQDGVIPIAGIQTYFDEVVAPKRGVWVEGSGHLTAFSDICEIGKGGGGIVAIARQAGLPVPENLARLGEDGCKPPALKASTTWPVTRHFTTALFLYAFKINKKPIGLNVKAAEAFAPKVTATYTQTLR
;
A
#
# COMPACT_ATOMS: atom_id res chain seq x y z
N MET A 1 58.97 41.21 -14.27
CA MET A 1 58.62 42.51 -13.63
C MET A 1 57.65 42.21 -12.52
N ARG A 2 58.11 42.21 -11.24
CA ARG A 2 57.89 43.18 -10.19
C ARG A 2 56.37 43.43 -9.95
N ARG A 3 55.76 43.27 -8.78
CA ARG A 3 56.21 43.51 -7.37
C ARG A 3 55.29 42.79 -6.40
N SER A 4 55.91 42.24 -5.36
CA SER A 4 55.35 41.88 -4.06
C SER A 4 54.89 43.10 -3.27
N TYR A 5 53.88 42.94 -2.37
CA TYR A 5 53.83 43.65 -1.09
C TYR A 5 53.30 42.74 0.00
N LEU A 6 54.19 42.48 0.96
CA LEU A 6 53.91 42.03 2.35
C LEU A 6 53.56 43.22 3.22
N LEU A 7 52.69 43.02 4.20
CA LEU A 7 52.73 43.73 5.53
C LEU A 7 51.91 42.87 6.51
N LYS A 8 52.54 42.22 7.39
CA LYS A 8 53.02 42.35 8.78
C LYS A 8 51.89 42.64 9.78
N ALA A 9 51.68 41.67 10.57
CA ALA A 9 51.42 41.40 11.98
C ALA A 9 51.30 42.60 12.96
N THR A 10 50.37 42.49 13.90
CA THR A 10 50.60 42.88 15.31
C THR A 10 49.79 42.00 16.24
N VAL A 11 50.49 41.37 17.18
CA VAL A 11 50.03 40.59 18.33
C VAL A 11 49.76 41.56 19.46
N ILE A 12 48.64 41.37 20.18
CA ILE A 12 48.52 41.84 21.57
C ILE A 12 47.85 40.74 22.38
N ALA A 13 48.60 40.23 23.35
CA ALA A 13 48.15 39.34 24.40
C ALA A 13 47.75 40.14 25.63
N THR A 14 46.65 39.74 26.29
CA THR A 14 46.44 40.09 27.71
C THR A 14 45.57 38.99 28.38
N VAL A 15 46.24 38.22 29.18
CA VAL A 15 46.09 37.84 30.59
C VAL A 15 44.69 37.43 31.11
N ALA A 16 44.74 36.27 31.69
CA ALA A 16 43.76 35.43 32.40
C ALA A 16 42.96 36.13 33.53
N SER A 17 41.74 35.62 33.74
CA SER A 17 41.13 35.58 35.07
C SER A 17 40.30 34.31 35.23
N PHE A 18 40.58 33.62 36.30
CA PHE A 18 39.90 32.37 36.77
C PHE A 18 38.45 32.68 37.16
N ALA A 19 37.50 31.88 36.70
CA ALA A 19 36.16 31.79 37.27
C ALA A 19 35.71 30.33 37.29
N THR A 20 35.22 29.93 38.44
CA THR A 20 34.71 28.65 38.95
C THR A 20 33.75 27.87 37.99
N PRO A 21 33.66 26.53 38.14
CA PRO A 21 32.80 25.69 37.30
C PRO A 21 31.35 25.89 37.68
N ALA A 22 30.54 26.45 36.74
CA ALA A 22 29.09 26.42 36.82
C ALA A 22 28.61 25.03 36.41
N LEU A 23 27.82 24.44 37.26
CA LEU A 23 27.07 23.20 37.06
C LEU A 23 26.24 23.29 35.74
N PHE A 24 26.56 22.47 34.76
CA PHE A 24 25.74 22.30 33.58
C PHE A 24 24.44 21.62 33.98
N SER A 25 23.35 22.35 34.10
CA SER A 25 22.00 21.85 33.94
C SER A 25 21.81 21.43 32.48
N PRO A 26 21.25 20.23 32.19
CA PRO A 26 20.94 19.89 30.82
C PRO A 26 19.84 20.83 30.33
N SER A 27 20.18 21.73 29.41
CA SER A 27 19.19 22.44 28.61
C SER A 27 18.31 21.44 27.92
N ALA A 28 17.06 21.34 28.38
CA ALA A 28 16.00 20.69 27.65
C ALA A 28 15.95 21.34 26.27
N TYR A 29 16.35 20.62 25.23
CA TYR A 29 16.02 20.96 23.86
C TYR A 29 14.50 20.96 23.79
N ALA A 30 13.91 22.11 23.69
CA ALA A 30 12.51 22.28 23.32
C ALA A 30 12.36 21.75 21.90
N GLY A 31 12.14 20.45 21.77
CA GLY A 31 11.76 19.82 20.53
C GLY A 31 10.44 20.43 20.08
N ASP A 32 10.41 20.80 18.83
CA ASP A 32 9.30 21.37 18.08
C ASP A 32 7.95 20.77 18.54
N GLY A 33 7.17 21.53 19.32
CA GLY A 33 5.93 21.09 19.95
C GLY A 33 4.87 20.62 18.95
N GLY A 34 5.00 20.97 17.66
CA GLY A 34 4.15 20.50 16.56
C GLY A 34 4.24 18.99 16.33
N THR A 35 5.43 18.39 16.44
CA THR A 35 5.62 16.95 16.18
C THR A 35 4.98 16.07 17.25
N MET A 36 5.07 16.47 18.53
CA MET A 36 4.46 15.72 19.65
C MET A 36 2.94 15.77 19.63
N VAL A 37 2.37 16.96 19.37
CA VAL A 37 0.91 17.13 19.27
C VAL A 37 0.34 16.32 18.10
N SER A 38 1.03 16.32 16.94
CA SER A 38 0.63 15.55 15.77
C SER A 38 0.60 14.03 16.05
N VAL A 39 1.63 13.50 16.71
CA VAL A 39 1.70 12.07 17.05
C VAL A 39 0.58 11.65 18.01
N THR A 40 0.28 12.48 19.01
CA THR A 40 -0.80 12.23 19.97
C THR A 40 -2.17 12.28 19.28
N LYS A 41 -2.41 13.25 18.40
CA LYS A 41 -3.65 13.40 17.65
C LYS A 41 -3.93 12.20 16.75
N VAL A 42 -2.90 11.71 16.02
CA VAL A 42 -3.02 10.49 15.21
C VAL A 42 -3.32 9.28 16.09
N ALA A 43 -2.64 9.11 17.21
CA ALA A 43 -2.88 7.98 18.10
C ALA A 43 -4.31 7.93 18.67
N GLN A 44 -4.91 9.10 18.95
CA GLN A 44 -6.26 9.19 19.50
C GLN A 44 -7.36 9.06 18.45
N ASN A 45 -7.24 9.77 17.32
CA ASN A 45 -8.32 9.89 16.33
C ASN A 45 -8.18 8.93 15.15
N ALA A 46 -6.95 8.51 14.83
CA ALA A 46 -6.64 7.53 13.78
C ALA A 46 -5.89 6.31 14.35
N PRO A 47 -6.52 5.53 15.28
CA PRO A 47 -5.83 4.47 16.01
C PRO A 47 -5.29 3.34 15.11
N PHE A 48 -5.88 3.14 13.95
CA PHE A 48 -5.48 2.08 13.02
C PHE A 48 -4.38 2.51 12.02
N ALA A 49 -3.81 3.69 12.16
CA ALA A 49 -2.68 4.14 11.33
C ALA A 49 -1.36 3.42 11.66
N LYS A 50 -1.22 2.91 12.89
CA LYS A 50 -0.07 2.13 13.37
C LYS A 50 -0.34 0.63 13.25
N PRO A 51 0.71 -0.21 13.21
CA PRO A 51 0.56 -1.67 13.24
C PRO A 51 -0.29 -2.15 14.42
N GLY A 52 -1.02 -3.23 14.20
CA GLY A 52 -1.89 -3.86 15.18
C GLY A 52 -1.18 -4.71 16.24
N PRO A 53 -1.93 -5.54 16.97
CA PRO A 53 -1.39 -6.37 18.04
C PRO A 53 -0.50 -7.52 17.55
N TYR A 54 -0.64 -7.94 16.28
CA TYR A 54 0.14 -9.01 15.67
C TYR A 54 1.32 -8.48 14.87
N VAL A 55 2.23 -9.36 14.45
CA VAL A 55 3.12 -9.17 13.31
C VAL A 55 2.53 -9.90 12.11
N ALA A 56 2.90 -9.48 10.91
CA ALA A 56 2.48 -10.17 9.69
C ALA A 56 3.39 -11.37 9.42
N GLY A 57 2.83 -12.59 9.40
CA GLY A 57 3.42 -13.71 8.71
C GLY A 57 3.07 -13.63 7.23
N VAL A 58 3.89 -14.21 6.35
CA VAL A 58 3.62 -14.30 4.91
C VAL A 58 4.00 -15.66 4.35
N THR A 59 3.22 -16.16 3.40
CA THR A 59 3.50 -17.39 2.65
C THR A 59 2.93 -17.29 1.24
N THR A 60 3.51 -18.03 0.31
CA THR A 60 3.02 -18.14 -1.08
C THR A 60 2.28 -19.45 -1.28
N ILE A 61 1.09 -19.42 -1.82
CA ILE A 61 0.37 -20.59 -2.30
C ILE A 61 0.32 -20.58 -3.83
N LYS A 62 0.20 -21.76 -4.45
CA LYS A 62 0.17 -21.92 -5.90
C LYS A 62 -1.24 -22.27 -6.34
N LEU A 63 -1.72 -21.59 -7.37
CA LEU A 63 -2.76 -22.04 -8.26
C LEU A 63 -2.09 -22.73 -9.47
N ASP A 64 -2.87 -23.27 -10.38
CA ASP A 64 -2.32 -24.01 -11.53
C ASP A 64 -1.41 -23.15 -12.40
N ASP A 65 -1.78 -21.88 -12.64
CA ASP A 65 -1.09 -20.98 -13.56
C ASP A 65 -0.44 -19.77 -12.89
N ARG A 66 -0.75 -19.50 -11.63
CA ARG A 66 -0.33 -18.27 -10.92
C ARG A 66 -0.06 -18.49 -9.45
N SER A 67 0.48 -17.47 -8.78
CA SER A 67 0.74 -17.50 -7.35
C SER A 67 -0.19 -16.56 -6.61
N VAL A 68 -0.45 -16.88 -5.35
CA VAL A 68 -1.15 -16.02 -4.39
C VAL A 68 -0.23 -15.79 -3.19
N GLU A 69 0.08 -14.55 -2.90
CA GLU A 69 0.76 -14.21 -1.66
C GLU A 69 -0.28 -14.05 -0.55
N VAL A 70 -0.01 -14.62 0.62
CA VAL A 70 -0.95 -14.65 1.74
C VAL A 70 -0.27 -14.12 2.98
N TRP A 71 -0.73 -12.95 3.46
CA TRP A 71 -0.33 -12.39 4.75
C TRP A 71 -1.34 -12.81 5.81
N TYR A 72 -0.85 -13.08 7.01
CA TYR A 72 -1.67 -13.56 8.12
C TYR A 72 -1.14 -13.10 9.47
N PRO A 73 -1.99 -13.03 10.53
CA PRO A 73 -1.55 -12.70 11.86
C PRO A 73 -0.58 -13.75 12.44
N ALA A 74 0.56 -13.30 12.96
CA ALA A 74 1.51 -14.13 13.70
C ALA A 74 1.83 -13.47 15.05
N ASN A 75 2.24 -14.25 16.03
CA ASN A 75 2.60 -13.71 17.35
C ASN A 75 3.93 -12.94 17.28
N LYS A 76 4.03 -11.82 17.99
CA LYS A 76 5.27 -11.02 18.08
C LYS A 76 6.45 -11.84 18.58
N SER A 77 6.22 -12.79 19.50
CA SER A 77 7.26 -13.68 20.02
C SER A 77 7.87 -14.58 18.95
N SER A 78 7.07 -15.00 17.95
CA SER A 78 7.54 -15.84 16.84
C SER A 78 8.48 -15.12 15.88
N ALA A 79 8.46 -13.78 15.87
CA ALA A 79 9.31 -12.95 15.02
C ALA A 79 10.66 -12.60 15.66
N LYS A 80 10.84 -12.90 16.96
CA LYS A 80 12.09 -12.56 17.67
C LYS A 80 13.31 -13.24 17.00
N GLY A 81 14.29 -12.43 16.60
CA GLY A 81 15.49 -12.90 15.92
C GLY A 81 15.31 -13.30 14.45
N LYS A 82 14.12 -13.14 13.87
CA LYS A 82 13.87 -13.41 12.46
C LYS A 82 14.13 -12.17 11.61
N LYS A 83 14.54 -12.39 10.35
CA LYS A 83 14.68 -11.33 9.37
C LYS A 83 13.31 -11.05 8.73
N HIS A 84 13.06 -9.79 8.41
CA HIS A 84 11.92 -9.41 7.58
C HIS A 84 12.00 -10.06 6.21
N ASP A 85 10.85 -10.36 5.65
CA ASP A 85 10.73 -10.82 4.27
C ASP A 85 11.10 -9.72 3.28
N SER A 86 11.50 -10.13 2.08
CA SER A 86 11.82 -9.23 0.98
C SER A 86 11.39 -9.84 -0.33
N TYR A 87 11.00 -9.01 -1.27
CA TYR A 87 10.74 -9.41 -2.64
C TYR A 87 11.62 -8.62 -3.61
N TYR A 88 11.74 -9.11 -4.83
CA TYR A 88 12.49 -8.49 -5.92
C TYR A 88 11.55 -8.26 -7.09
N LEU A 89 11.47 -7.03 -7.58
CA LEU A 89 10.62 -6.69 -8.73
C LEU A 89 10.88 -7.59 -9.95
N ARG A 90 12.15 -7.96 -10.17
CA ARG A 90 12.53 -8.84 -11.27
C ARG A 90 11.77 -10.16 -11.33
N ASP A 91 11.25 -10.66 -10.20
CA ASP A 91 10.58 -11.96 -10.14
C ASP A 91 9.30 -12.03 -10.96
N TRP A 92 8.71 -10.87 -11.27
CA TRP A 92 7.52 -10.74 -12.15
C TRP A 92 7.83 -10.30 -13.56
N LEU A 93 9.10 -10.12 -13.94
CA LEU A 93 9.48 -9.65 -15.27
C LEU A 93 9.68 -10.83 -16.25
N PRO A 94 9.51 -10.61 -17.56
CA PRO A 94 9.93 -11.58 -18.58
C PRO A 94 11.40 -11.95 -18.49
N GLN A 95 11.76 -13.19 -18.84
CA GLN A 95 13.11 -13.74 -18.62
C GLN A 95 14.22 -12.86 -19.23
N GLY A 96 14.07 -12.37 -20.46
CA GLY A 96 15.10 -11.52 -21.08
C GLY A 96 15.36 -10.20 -20.34
N ILE A 97 14.33 -9.65 -19.64
CA ILE A 97 14.50 -8.46 -18.79
C ILE A 97 15.19 -8.84 -17.47
N LYS A 98 14.85 -10.00 -16.89
CA LYS A 98 15.55 -10.52 -15.71
C LYS A 98 17.04 -10.66 -15.95
N ASP A 99 17.41 -11.29 -17.06
CA ASP A 99 18.79 -11.53 -17.43
C ASP A 99 19.56 -10.20 -17.62
N LEU A 100 18.91 -9.21 -18.21
CA LEU A 100 19.49 -7.88 -18.37
C LEU A 100 19.71 -7.16 -17.03
N LEU A 101 18.73 -7.20 -16.11
CA LEU A 101 18.86 -6.61 -14.78
C LEU A 101 19.98 -7.29 -13.99
N ASP A 102 20.11 -8.61 -14.08
CA ASP A 102 21.17 -9.38 -13.43
C ASP A 102 22.54 -9.02 -14.00
N ALA A 103 22.67 -8.95 -15.34
CA ALA A 103 23.91 -8.54 -16.01
C ALA A 103 24.37 -7.11 -15.65
N LYS A 104 23.42 -6.23 -15.33
CA LYS A 104 23.68 -4.85 -14.88
C LYS A 104 23.82 -4.71 -13.38
N GLY A 105 23.60 -5.77 -12.60
CA GLY A 105 23.60 -5.72 -11.14
C GLY A 105 22.49 -4.82 -10.54
N VAL A 106 21.38 -4.62 -11.26
CA VAL A 106 20.28 -3.74 -10.87
C VAL A 106 19.10 -4.58 -10.38
N ASN A 107 19.16 -5.04 -9.16
CA ASN A 107 18.09 -5.86 -8.57
C ASN A 107 17.91 -5.53 -7.07
N PRO A 108 17.43 -4.33 -6.72
CA PRO A 108 17.24 -3.95 -5.33
C PRO A 108 16.11 -4.77 -4.69
N PRO A 109 16.34 -5.37 -3.49
CA PRO A 109 15.27 -5.95 -2.72
C PRO A 109 14.37 -4.87 -2.14
N PHE A 110 13.07 -5.12 -2.07
CA PHE A 110 12.15 -4.36 -1.24
C PHE A 110 11.89 -5.14 0.05
N LYS A 111 12.29 -4.56 1.18
CA LYS A 111 12.09 -5.13 2.52
C LYS A 111 10.67 -4.81 2.98
N THR A 112 9.91 -5.85 3.32
CA THR A 112 8.52 -5.71 3.79
C THR A 112 8.43 -5.64 5.32
N ASP A 113 7.24 -5.36 5.85
CA ASP A 113 6.94 -5.43 7.28
C ASP A 113 6.51 -6.85 7.73
N ALA A 114 6.60 -7.85 6.85
CA ALA A 114 6.21 -9.24 7.11
C ALA A 114 7.40 -10.15 7.40
N TYR A 115 7.11 -11.36 7.86
CA TYR A 115 8.08 -12.42 8.12
C TYR A 115 7.65 -13.71 7.43
N ARG A 116 8.55 -14.34 6.66
CA ARG A 116 8.25 -15.57 5.90
C ARG A 116 8.00 -16.77 6.82
N ALA A 117 6.88 -17.47 6.58
CA ALA A 117 6.53 -18.76 7.18
C ALA A 117 6.53 -18.80 8.73
N LEU A 118 6.17 -17.69 9.39
CA LEU A 118 5.91 -17.72 10.84
C LEU A 118 4.68 -18.59 11.15
N PRO A 119 4.62 -19.23 12.32
CA PRO A 119 3.38 -19.87 12.78
C PRO A 119 2.22 -18.86 12.86
N VAL A 120 1.05 -19.25 12.37
CA VAL A 120 -0.15 -18.41 12.50
C VAL A 120 -0.51 -18.23 13.97
N ALA A 121 -0.95 -17.04 14.35
CA ALA A 121 -1.45 -16.79 15.70
C ALA A 121 -2.69 -17.64 15.98
N LYS A 122 -2.93 -17.97 17.28
CA LYS A 122 -4.08 -18.78 17.68
C LYS A 122 -5.41 -18.12 17.29
N GLY A 123 -6.29 -18.86 16.64
CA GLY A 123 -7.61 -18.42 16.21
C GLY A 123 -7.82 -18.53 14.71
N ALA A 124 -9.01 -18.10 14.27
CA ALA A 124 -9.35 -18.01 12.85
C ALA A 124 -9.72 -16.56 12.51
N PHE A 125 -9.14 -16.04 11.43
CA PHE A 125 -9.16 -14.64 11.04
C PHE A 125 -9.99 -14.42 9.77
N PRO A 126 -10.68 -13.28 9.62
CA PRO A 126 -11.42 -12.92 8.41
C PRO A 126 -10.50 -12.83 7.19
N LEU A 127 -11.01 -13.24 6.03
CA LEU A 127 -10.31 -13.17 4.75
C LEU A 127 -10.58 -11.84 4.06
N LEU A 128 -9.52 -11.23 3.56
CA LEU A 128 -9.54 -10.15 2.58
C LEU A 128 -8.85 -10.61 1.30
N VAL A 129 -9.32 -10.16 0.14
CA VAL A 129 -8.65 -10.38 -1.15
C VAL A 129 -8.23 -9.03 -1.73
N PHE A 130 -6.93 -8.89 -2.00
CA PHE A 130 -6.34 -7.70 -2.61
C PHE A 130 -6.12 -7.91 -4.11
N SER A 131 -6.51 -6.92 -4.91
CA SER A 131 -6.34 -6.89 -6.36
C SER A 131 -5.35 -5.80 -6.75
N HIS A 132 -4.20 -6.15 -7.34
CA HIS A 132 -3.22 -5.17 -7.83
C HIS A 132 -3.67 -4.44 -9.10
N GLY A 133 -3.03 -3.32 -9.42
CA GLY A 133 -3.31 -2.49 -10.61
C GLY A 133 -2.73 -3.04 -11.91
N ALA A 134 -2.95 -2.31 -13.02
CA ALA A 134 -2.27 -2.55 -14.28
C ALA A 134 -0.76 -2.28 -14.12
N GLY A 135 0.07 -3.15 -14.67
CA GLY A 135 1.54 -3.10 -14.46
C GLY A 135 1.96 -3.47 -13.04
N GLY A 136 1.03 -3.94 -12.20
CA GLY A 136 1.31 -4.38 -10.84
C GLY A 136 1.64 -5.86 -10.73
N TYR A 137 1.72 -6.33 -9.51
CA TYR A 137 2.02 -7.72 -9.13
C TYR A 137 1.51 -7.97 -7.71
N ARG A 138 1.43 -9.24 -7.28
CA ARG A 138 0.81 -9.62 -5.99
C ARG A 138 1.41 -8.94 -4.75
N ASP A 139 2.70 -8.56 -4.78
CA ASP A 139 3.39 -7.87 -3.67
C ASP A 139 3.43 -6.34 -3.82
N GLN A 140 2.70 -5.76 -4.77
CA GLN A 140 2.70 -4.33 -5.06
C GLN A 140 2.43 -3.42 -3.85
N SER A 141 1.67 -3.88 -2.85
CA SER A 141 1.16 -3.06 -1.74
C SER A 141 1.38 -3.73 -0.38
N THR A 142 2.61 -4.24 -0.14
CA THR A 142 2.93 -4.97 1.11
C THR A 142 2.82 -4.08 2.34
N PHE A 143 3.01 -2.76 2.20
CA PHE A 143 2.78 -1.80 3.27
C PHE A 143 1.36 -1.91 3.85
N LEU A 144 0.36 -2.21 3.02
CA LEU A 144 -1.04 -2.32 3.40
C LEU A 144 -1.42 -3.75 3.79
N THR A 145 -1.03 -4.76 2.97
CA THR A 145 -1.40 -6.16 3.23
C THR A 145 -0.79 -6.68 4.55
N SER A 146 0.49 -6.36 4.81
CA SER A 146 1.13 -6.66 6.10
C SER A 146 0.46 -5.92 7.26
N HIS A 147 0.05 -4.67 7.03
CA HIS A 147 -0.63 -3.88 8.05
C HIS A 147 -2.00 -4.48 8.42
N LEU A 148 -2.81 -4.85 7.43
CA LEU A 148 -4.11 -5.50 7.66
C LEU A 148 -3.93 -6.84 8.38
N ALA A 149 -2.89 -7.63 8.03
CA ALA A 149 -2.54 -8.84 8.75
C ALA A 149 -2.19 -8.55 10.23
N SER A 150 -1.48 -7.47 10.50
CA SER A 150 -1.17 -7.08 11.89
C SER A 150 -2.42 -6.73 12.72
N TRP A 151 -3.52 -6.37 12.06
CA TRP A 151 -4.81 -6.08 12.68
C TRP A 151 -5.78 -7.28 12.72
N GLY A 152 -5.30 -8.48 12.37
CA GLY A 152 -6.09 -9.71 12.54
C GLY A 152 -6.87 -10.12 11.30
N PHE A 153 -6.39 -9.80 10.10
CA PHE A 153 -6.94 -10.29 8.84
C PHE A 153 -5.98 -11.28 8.17
N VAL A 154 -6.51 -12.24 7.44
CA VAL A 154 -5.75 -12.95 6.40
C VAL A 154 -5.97 -12.19 5.10
N VAL A 155 -4.91 -11.82 4.41
CA VAL A 155 -5.00 -11.08 3.15
C VAL A 155 -4.38 -11.93 2.04
N ALA A 156 -5.19 -12.32 1.06
CA ALA A 156 -4.74 -13.06 -0.13
C ALA A 156 -4.63 -12.10 -1.32
N SER A 157 -3.48 -12.09 -1.98
CA SER A 157 -3.23 -11.29 -3.18
C SER A 157 -2.75 -12.19 -4.31
N PRO A 158 -3.64 -12.55 -5.26
CA PRO A 158 -3.24 -13.31 -6.44
C PRO A 158 -2.53 -12.42 -7.46
N ASP A 159 -1.69 -13.04 -8.30
CA ASP A 159 -1.22 -12.41 -9.52
C ASP A 159 -2.36 -12.36 -10.55
N PHE A 160 -2.79 -11.16 -10.92
CA PHE A 160 -3.66 -10.94 -12.09
C PHE A 160 -2.78 -10.83 -13.33
N LEU A 161 -2.36 -11.97 -13.89
CA LEU A 161 -1.39 -12.05 -15.00
C LEU A 161 -1.82 -11.26 -16.22
N GLU A 162 -3.13 -11.12 -16.45
CA GLU A 162 -3.75 -10.42 -17.58
C GLU A 162 -3.44 -8.93 -17.64
N ARG A 163 -3.13 -8.33 -16.48
CA ARG A 163 -2.78 -6.92 -16.34
C ARG A 163 -1.48 -6.67 -15.56
N GLY A 164 -0.78 -7.74 -15.16
CA GLY A 164 0.46 -7.65 -14.42
C GLY A 164 1.60 -7.01 -15.22
N ILE A 165 2.71 -6.71 -14.55
CA ILE A 165 3.88 -6.06 -15.19
C ILE A 165 4.42 -6.88 -16.35
N ALA A 166 4.45 -8.22 -16.26
CA ALA A 166 4.87 -9.07 -17.36
C ALA A 166 4.01 -8.88 -18.61
N SER A 167 2.69 -8.79 -18.44
CA SER A 167 1.75 -8.57 -19.55
C SER A 167 1.98 -7.23 -20.26
N GLN A 168 2.33 -6.17 -19.50
CA GLN A 168 2.68 -4.86 -20.08
C GLN A 168 3.98 -4.89 -20.88
N LEU A 169 4.79 -5.93 -20.70
CA LEU A 169 6.09 -6.14 -21.36
C LEU A 169 6.08 -7.32 -22.34
N GLY A 170 4.91 -7.67 -22.88
CA GLY A 170 4.74 -8.73 -23.87
C GLY A 170 4.63 -10.15 -23.32
N GLY A 171 4.63 -10.34 -21.98
CA GLY A 171 4.49 -11.63 -21.31
C GLY A 171 3.03 -11.92 -20.89
N ALA A 172 2.05 -11.64 -21.75
CA ALA A 172 0.65 -11.94 -21.45
C ALA A 172 0.40 -13.46 -21.30
N PRO A 173 -0.54 -13.88 -20.42
CA PRO A 173 -0.89 -15.30 -20.29
C PRO A 173 -1.56 -15.81 -21.58
N THR A 174 -1.29 -17.06 -21.94
CA THR A 174 -1.89 -17.72 -23.10
C THR A 174 -3.40 -17.95 -22.93
N THR A 175 -3.83 -18.14 -21.68
CA THR A 175 -5.23 -18.31 -21.32
C THR A 175 -5.63 -17.22 -20.33
N PRO A 176 -6.13 -16.06 -20.79
CA PRO A 176 -6.51 -14.97 -19.90
C PRO A 176 -7.75 -15.31 -19.08
N LYS A 177 -7.77 -14.86 -17.83
CA LYS A 177 -8.88 -15.03 -16.89
C LYS A 177 -9.52 -13.69 -16.53
N THR A 178 -10.82 -13.70 -16.25
CA THR A 178 -11.52 -12.53 -15.71
C THR A 178 -11.16 -12.29 -14.25
N ASN A 179 -11.42 -11.08 -13.74
CA ASN A 179 -11.26 -10.77 -12.31
C ASN A 179 -12.04 -11.75 -11.44
N LEU A 180 -13.25 -12.12 -11.86
CA LEU A 180 -14.11 -13.05 -11.13
C LEU A 180 -13.52 -14.46 -11.10
N ALA A 181 -12.99 -14.95 -12.20
CA ALA A 181 -12.35 -16.29 -12.25
C ALA A 181 -11.12 -16.34 -11.34
N VAL A 182 -10.25 -15.32 -11.38
CA VAL A 182 -9.07 -15.25 -10.49
C VAL A 182 -9.48 -15.18 -9.02
N TYR A 183 -10.52 -14.42 -8.70
CA TYR A 183 -11.07 -14.36 -7.34
C TYR A 183 -11.60 -15.71 -6.89
N ASP A 184 -12.45 -16.35 -7.71
CA ASP A 184 -13.10 -17.63 -7.36
C ASP A 184 -12.06 -18.73 -7.13
N GLU A 185 -11.07 -18.87 -8.01
CA GLU A 185 -9.95 -19.82 -7.86
C GLU A 185 -9.11 -19.52 -6.61
N THR A 186 -8.83 -18.24 -6.34
CA THR A 186 -8.10 -17.85 -5.13
C THR A 186 -8.86 -18.26 -3.87
N VAL A 187 -10.15 -17.94 -3.79
CA VAL A 187 -10.99 -18.27 -2.63
C VAL A 187 -11.17 -19.79 -2.48
N ALA A 188 -11.34 -20.51 -3.59
CA ALA A 188 -11.41 -21.97 -3.58
C ALA A 188 -10.10 -22.59 -3.02
N LYS A 189 -8.94 -22.11 -3.47
CA LYS A 189 -7.64 -22.56 -2.96
C LYS A 189 -7.41 -22.20 -1.49
N ILE A 190 -7.82 -21.03 -1.06
CA ILE A 190 -7.77 -20.64 0.36
C ILE A 190 -8.66 -21.56 1.20
N ARG A 191 -9.86 -21.92 0.72
CA ARG A 191 -10.74 -22.88 1.39
C ARG A 191 -10.11 -24.26 1.47
N GLU A 192 -9.48 -24.72 0.40
CA GLU A 192 -8.76 -26.01 0.33
C GLU A 192 -7.63 -26.07 1.38
N VAL A 193 -6.71 -25.10 1.38
CA VAL A 193 -5.57 -25.09 2.32
C VAL A 193 -6.00 -24.88 3.77
N ASN A 194 -7.13 -24.18 3.99
CA ASN A 194 -7.71 -24.03 5.32
C ASN A 194 -8.39 -25.31 5.84
N ALA A 195 -8.96 -26.10 4.97
CA ALA A 195 -9.60 -27.38 5.31
C ALA A 195 -8.61 -28.57 5.37
N ALA A 196 -7.44 -28.44 4.78
CA ALA A 196 -6.42 -29.49 4.77
C ALA A 196 -6.04 -29.87 6.20
N THR A 197 -5.87 -31.20 6.46
CA THR A 197 -5.57 -31.72 7.82
C THR A 197 -4.19 -31.30 8.36
N LYS A 198 -3.31 -30.87 7.48
CA LYS A 198 -1.95 -30.37 7.78
C LYS A 198 -1.67 -29.14 6.94
N GLY A 199 -0.88 -28.21 7.46
CA GLY A 199 -0.43 -27.02 6.75
C GLY A 199 -0.50 -25.78 7.60
N LEU A 200 0.27 -24.77 7.20
CA LEU A 200 0.45 -23.52 7.93
C LEU A 200 -0.88 -22.79 8.17
N LEU A 201 -1.80 -22.82 7.22
CA LEU A 201 -3.05 -22.06 7.24
C LEU A 201 -4.26 -22.90 7.70
N HIS A 202 -4.06 -24.17 8.07
CA HIS A 202 -5.13 -25.09 8.48
C HIS A 202 -5.94 -24.53 9.66
N GLY A 203 -7.27 -24.38 9.48
CA GLY A 203 -8.20 -23.96 10.53
C GLY A 203 -8.10 -22.47 10.93
N HIS A 204 -7.26 -21.69 10.27
CA HIS A 204 -6.98 -20.29 10.66
C HIS A 204 -7.76 -19.24 9.87
N ILE A 205 -8.60 -19.60 8.89
CA ILE A 205 -9.23 -18.64 7.98
C ILE A 205 -10.76 -18.75 8.00
N LYS A 206 -11.43 -17.61 8.23
CA LYS A 206 -12.90 -17.49 8.12
C LYS A 206 -13.24 -17.12 6.67
N THR A 207 -13.75 -18.06 5.89
CA THR A 207 -13.97 -17.91 4.44
C THR A 207 -15.43 -17.70 4.03
N LYS A 208 -16.39 -17.62 4.98
CA LYS A 208 -17.83 -17.43 4.69
C LYS A 208 -18.19 -16.00 4.35
N LYS A 209 -17.43 -15.04 4.88
CA LYS A 209 -17.57 -13.60 4.63
C LYS A 209 -16.21 -13.05 4.29
N ILE A 210 -16.13 -12.33 3.17
CA ILE A 210 -14.88 -11.86 2.58
C ILE A 210 -14.96 -10.36 2.39
N GLY A 211 -13.86 -9.65 2.61
CA GLY A 211 -13.70 -8.27 2.18
C GLY A 211 -12.82 -8.23 0.92
N VAL A 212 -13.06 -7.28 0.03
CA VAL A 212 -12.21 -7.09 -1.13
C VAL A 212 -11.67 -5.66 -1.19
N LEU A 213 -10.45 -5.52 -1.66
CA LEU A 213 -9.85 -4.23 -1.89
C LEU A 213 -8.90 -4.32 -3.08
N GLY A 214 -8.58 -3.18 -3.68
CA GLY A 214 -7.66 -3.19 -4.80
C GLY A 214 -7.28 -1.80 -5.25
N HIS A 215 -6.17 -1.70 -5.98
CA HIS A 215 -5.59 -0.46 -6.47
C HIS A 215 -5.80 -0.31 -7.98
N SER A 216 -6.18 0.88 -8.47
CA SER A 216 -6.25 1.19 -9.92
C SER A 216 -7.20 0.25 -10.67
N ALA A 217 -6.72 -0.48 -11.67
CA ALA A 217 -7.49 -1.54 -12.33
C ALA A 217 -8.01 -2.60 -11.35
N GLY A 218 -7.29 -2.85 -10.26
CA GLY A 218 -7.73 -3.70 -9.17
C GLY A 218 -8.82 -3.08 -8.30
N ALA A 219 -8.90 -1.75 -8.22
CA ALA A 219 -10.03 -1.07 -7.58
C ALA A 219 -11.32 -1.37 -8.34
N ARG A 220 -11.31 -1.22 -9.69
CA ARG A 220 -12.42 -1.64 -10.53
C ARG A 220 -12.75 -3.13 -10.33
N GLY A 221 -11.72 -4.00 -10.31
CA GLY A 221 -11.90 -5.43 -10.05
C GLY A 221 -12.54 -5.71 -8.69
N SER A 222 -12.18 -4.96 -7.63
CA SER A 222 -12.78 -5.12 -6.30
C SER A 222 -14.26 -4.72 -6.28
N ILE A 223 -14.65 -3.68 -7.04
CA ILE A 223 -16.06 -3.29 -7.19
C ILE A 223 -16.84 -4.37 -7.96
N GLU A 224 -16.27 -4.89 -9.07
CA GLU A 224 -16.85 -5.96 -9.87
C GLU A 224 -17.09 -7.22 -9.04
N ILE A 225 -16.10 -7.65 -8.28
CA ILE A 225 -16.19 -8.81 -7.38
C ILE A 225 -17.26 -8.55 -6.31
N ALA A 226 -17.27 -7.37 -5.69
CA ALA A 226 -18.26 -7.02 -4.67
C ALA A 226 -19.69 -6.98 -5.23
N ALA A 227 -19.87 -6.56 -6.49
CA ALA A 227 -21.17 -6.54 -7.15
C ALA A 227 -21.66 -7.93 -7.54
N SER A 228 -20.74 -8.88 -7.76
CA SER A 228 -21.03 -10.21 -8.34
C SER A 228 -20.96 -11.37 -7.36
N ARG A 229 -20.53 -11.16 -6.11
CA ARG A 229 -20.33 -12.24 -5.11
C ARG A 229 -20.98 -11.90 -3.78
N ASP A 230 -21.93 -12.76 -3.36
CA ASP A 230 -22.71 -12.55 -2.13
C ASP A 230 -21.90 -12.77 -0.86
N ASP A 231 -20.83 -13.57 -0.91
CA ASP A 231 -19.91 -13.78 0.21
C ASP A 231 -19.02 -12.54 0.48
N VAL A 232 -18.95 -11.59 -0.46
CA VAL A 232 -18.27 -10.31 -0.24
C VAL A 232 -19.18 -9.33 0.51
N ILE A 233 -18.73 -8.93 1.70
CA ILE A 233 -19.52 -8.09 2.61
C ILE A 233 -19.08 -6.62 2.69
N ALA A 234 -17.90 -6.30 2.17
CA ALA A 234 -17.37 -4.92 2.13
C ALA A 234 -16.28 -4.80 1.06
N TYR A 235 -16.09 -3.59 0.54
CA TYR A 235 -15.06 -3.33 -0.47
C TYR A 235 -14.38 -1.96 -0.29
N ALA A 236 -13.09 -1.90 -0.68
CA ALA A 236 -12.28 -0.68 -0.57
C ALA A 236 -11.51 -0.43 -1.88
N PRO A 237 -12.07 0.32 -2.83
CA PRO A 237 -11.37 0.73 -4.05
C PRO A 237 -10.38 1.87 -3.75
N LEU A 238 -9.12 1.67 -4.19
CA LEU A 238 -8.00 2.58 -4.00
C LEU A 238 -7.56 3.14 -5.35
N ALA A 239 -7.56 4.46 -5.52
CA ALA A 239 -7.19 5.16 -6.76
C ALA A 239 -7.87 4.59 -8.00
N GLY A 240 -9.19 4.35 -7.93
CA GLY A 240 -9.96 3.84 -9.04
C GLY A 240 -11.44 3.74 -8.77
N ALA A 241 -12.22 3.50 -9.82
CA ALA A 241 -13.68 3.45 -9.82
C ALA A 241 -14.21 2.37 -10.77
N GLY A 242 -15.53 2.14 -10.72
CA GLY A 242 -16.24 1.25 -11.62
C GLY A 242 -16.76 1.91 -12.90
N SER A 243 -16.36 3.16 -13.18
CA SER A 243 -16.83 3.93 -14.35
C SER A 243 -16.64 3.18 -15.66
N GLY A 244 -17.55 3.38 -16.59
CA GLY A 244 -17.39 2.90 -17.97
C GLY A 244 -16.19 3.56 -18.65
N MET A 245 -15.59 2.86 -19.61
CA MET A 245 -14.46 3.39 -20.39
C MET A 245 -14.47 2.81 -21.79
N THR A 246 -13.94 3.57 -22.76
CA THR A 246 -13.72 3.10 -24.12
C THR A 246 -12.23 3.08 -24.41
N ARG A 247 -11.73 1.96 -24.93
CA ARG A 247 -10.34 1.79 -25.37
C ARG A 247 -10.35 1.31 -26.83
N GLY A 248 -10.00 2.22 -27.74
CA GLY A 248 -10.15 1.96 -29.17
C GLY A 248 -11.61 1.66 -29.51
N THR A 249 -11.89 0.49 -30.05
CA THR A 249 -13.25 0.03 -30.41
C THR A 249 -13.96 -0.72 -29.28
N VAL A 250 -13.29 -0.98 -28.16
CA VAL A 250 -13.84 -1.75 -27.05
C VAL A 250 -14.43 -0.82 -26.00
N THR A 251 -15.74 -0.93 -25.76
CA THR A 251 -16.45 -0.26 -24.67
C THR A 251 -16.61 -1.20 -23.49
N ILE A 252 -16.06 -0.81 -22.34
CA ILE A 252 -16.24 -1.51 -21.08
C ILE A 252 -17.31 -0.77 -20.29
N PRO A 253 -18.46 -1.41 -20.00
CA PRO A 253 -19.58 -0.75 -19.32
C PRO A 253 -19.23 -0.36 -17.89
N ALA A 254 -19.92 0.63 -17.34
CA ALA A 254 -19.85 0.96 -15.93
C ALA A 254 -20.37 -0.23 -15.09
N ILE A 255 -19.78 -0.40 -13.92
CA ILE A 255 -20.25 -1.38 -12.92
C ILE A 255 -21.26 -0.64 -12.04
N ILE A 256 -22.45 -1.20 -11.87
CA ILE A 256 -23.42 -0.68 -10.91
C ILE A 256 -22.84 -0.89 -9.49
N PRO A 257 -22.67 0.19 -8.71
CA PRO A 257 -22.06 0.07 -7.38
C PRO A 257 -22.92 -0.80 -6.45
N PRO A 258 -22.35 -1.83 -5.81
CA PRO A 258 -23.11 -2.67 -4.90
C PRO A 258 -23.41 -1.92 -3.58
N SER A 259 -24.64 -2.10 -3.05
CA SER A 259 -25.04 -1.55 -1.74
C SER A 259 -24.43 -2.38 -0.60
N LYS A 260 -23.12 -2.24 -0.42
CA LYS A 260 -22.31 -2.88 0.63
C LYS A 260 -21.43 -1.84 1.32
N PRO A 261 -21.08 -2.00 2.61
CA PRO A 261 -20.09 -1.14 3.27
C PRO A 261 -18.84 -0.93 2.44
N ASN A 262 -18.49 0.33 2.19
CA ASN A 262 -17.36 0.65 1.33
C ASN A 262 -16.59 1.87 1.81
N ILE A 263 -15.37 2.03 1.27
CA ILE A 263 -14.59 3.26 1.38
C ILE A 263 -13.74 3.44 0.12
N PHE A 264 -13.91 4.54 -0.57
CA PHE A 264 -13.10 4.98 -1.68
C PHE A 264 -11.94 5.83 -1.16
N ILE A 265 -10.71 5.57 -1.59
CA ILE A 265 -9.55 6.39 -1.23
C ILE A 265 -8.83 6.77 -2.51
N ALA A 266 -8.64 8.09 -2.75
CA ALA A 266 -8.00 8.58 -3.95
C ALA A 266 -7.16 9.83 -3.68
N GLY A 267 -6.16 10.07 -4.53
CA GLY A 267 -5.27 11.22 -4.47
C GLY A 267 -5.69 12.32 -5.45
N ASN A 268 -5.51 13.58 -5.05
CA ASN A 268 -5.88 14.72 -5.90
C ASN A 268 -4.84 15.06 -6.99
N GLN A 269 -3.64 14.45 -6.93
CA GLN A 269 -2.59 14.58 -7.96
C GLN A 269 -2.45 13.34 -8.83
N ASP A 270 -3.46 12.46 -8.83
CA ASP A 270 -3.49 11.27 -9.68
C ASP A 270 -3.61 11.68 -11.16
N GLY A 271 -2.50 11.53 -11.91
CA GLY A 271 -2.42 11.82 -13.34
C GLY A 271 -2.84 10.63 -14.22
N VAL A 272 -3.08 9.45 -13.65
CA VAL A 272 -3.52 8.24 -14.37
C VAL A 272 -5.04 8.13 -14.35
N ILE A 273 -5.65 8.24 -13.18
CA ILE A 273 -7.10 8.23 -12.98
C ILE A 273 -7.48 9.50 -12.20
N PRO A 274 -7.88 10.59 -12.91
CA PRO A 274 -8.21 11.84 -12.25
C PRO A 274 -9.28 11.68 -11.19
N ILE A 275 -9.05 12.29 -10.02
CA ILE A 275 -9.93 12.19 -8.84
C ILE A 275 -11.37 12.57 -9.15
N ALA A 276 -11.60 13.55 -10.05
CA ALA A 276 -12.94 13.99 -10.44
C ALA A 276 -13.79 12.83 -11.00
N GLY A 277 -13.18 11.95 -11.83
CA GLY A 277 -13.88 10.77 -12.35
C GLY A 277 -14.21 9.73 -11.27
N ILE A 278 -13.34 9.61 -10.25
CA ILE A 278 -13.59 8.73 -9.10
C ILE A 278 -14.74 9.32 -8.25
N GLN A 279 -14.73 10.63 -8.02
CA GLN A 279 -15.77 11.33 -7.26
C GLN A 279 -17.13 11.26 -7.97
N THR A 280 -17.19 11.47 -9.30
CA THR A 280 -18.42 11.30 -10.08
C THR A 280 -19.00 9.90 -9.92
N TYR A 281 -18.17 8.86 -10.02
CA TYR A 281 -18.64 7.49 -9.77
C TYR A 281 -19.08 7.28 -8.31
N PHE A 282 -18.33 7.85 -7.37
CA PHE A 282 -18.67 7.78 -5.94
C PHE A 282 -20.03 8.41 -5.63
N ASP A 283 -20.42 9.47 -6.32
CA ASP A 283 -21.72 10.12 -6.13
C ASP A 283 -22.89 9.20 -6.50
N GLU A 284 -22.70 8.28 -7.44
CA GLU A 284 -23.66 7.25 -7.85
C GLU A 284 -23.72 6.07 -6.85
N VAL A 285 -22.74 5.90 -5.97
CA VAL A 285 -22.71 4.80 -5.00
C VAL A 285 -23.84 4.95 -3.98
N VAL A 286 -24.68 3.93 -3.88
CA VAL A 286 -25.75 3.87 -2.87
C VAL A 286 -25.16 3.76 -1.47
N ALA A 287 -25.80 4.45 -0.51
CA ALA A 287 -25.42 4.39 0.90
C ALA A 287 -25.49 2.93 1.45
N PRO A 288 -24.65 2.57 2.42
CA PRO A 288 -23.67 3.40 3.10
C PRO A 288 -22.37 3.55 2.30
N LYS A 289 -21.95 4.77 2.02
CA LYS A 289 -20.72 5.08 1.29
C LYS A 289 -19.78 6.01 2.05
N ARG A 290 -18.47 5.86 1.81
CA ARG A 290 -17.41 6.67 2.43
C ARG A 290 -16.35 7.00 1.40
N GLY A 291 -15.82 8.24 1.47
CA GLY A 291 -14.71 8.71 0.65
C GLY A 291 -13.61 9.33 1.49
N VAL A 292 -12.37 9.13 1.08
CA VAL A 292 -11.17 9.78 1.64
C VAL A 292 -10.35 10.32 0.49
N TRP A 293 -10.19 11.63 0.44
CA TRP A 293 -9.48 12.35 -0.61
C TRP A 293 -8.18 12.88 -0.04
N VAL A 294 -7.04 12.41 -0.60
CA VAL A 294 -5.69 12.68 -0.06
C VAL A 294 -5.00 13.72 -0.93
N GLU A 295 -4.71 14.88 -0.36
CA GLU A 295 -3.97 15.94 -1.05
C GLU A 295 -2.50 15.57 -1.22
N GLY A 296 -1.90 15.97 -2.35
CA GLY A 296 -0.52 15.67 -2.68
C GLY A 296 -0.25 14.21 -2.99
N SER A 297 -1.28 13.37 -3.18
CA SER A 297 -1.14 11.97 -3.55
C SER A 297 -1.40 11.78 -5.04
N GLY A 298 -0.42 11.24 -5.77
CA GLY A 298 -0.57 10.71 -7.12
C GLY A 298 -1.06 9.26 -7.12
N HIS A 299 -1.04 8.63 -8.30
CA HIS A 299 -1.62 7.29 -8.52
C HIS A 299 -1.02 6.19 -7.63
N LEU A 300 0.30 6.24 -7.40
CA LEU A 300 1.02 5.22 -6.63
C LEU A 300 1.29 5.64 -5.18
N THR A 301 1.24 6.93 -4.86
CA THR A 301 1.75 7.51 -3.62
C THR A 301 1.19 6.85 -2.37
N ALA A 302 -0.14 6.81 -2.23
CA ALA A 302 -0.79 6.32 -1.01
C ALA A 302 -1.19 4.83 -1.09
N PHE A 303 -0.87 4.13 -2.19
CA PHE A 303 -1.52 2.87 -2.51
C PHE A 303 -0.56 1.72 -2.85
N SER A 304 0.75 2.00 -2.97
CA SER A 304 1.73 1.04 -3.48
C SER A 304 3.09 1.20 -2.83
N ASP A 305 3.87 0.12 -2.80
CA ASP A 305 5.29 0.13 -2.42
C ASP A 305 6.18 0.68 -3.55
N ILE A 306 5.66 0.75 -4.76
CA ILE A 306 6.43 0.98 -5.99
C ILE A 306 7.29 2.25 -5.90
N CYS A 307 6.77 3.33 -5.34
CA CYS A 307 7.52 4.58 -5.18
C CYS A 307 8.70 4.50 -4.19
N GLU A 308 8.71 3.52 -3.31
CA GLU A 308 9.80 3.31 -2.33
C GLU A 308 10.81 2.25 -2.80
N ILE A 309 10.60 1.63 -3.99
CA ILE A 309 11.53 0.64 -4.55
C ILE A 309 12.70 1.34 -5.23
N GLY A 310 13.89 0.77 -5.05
CA GLY A 310 15.12 1.27 -5.66
C GLY A 310 15.81 2.36 -4.84
N LYS A 311 17.03 2.68 -5.24
CA LYS A 311 17.86 3.69 -4.58
C LYS A 311 17.23 5.08 -4.79
N GLY A 312 16.92 5.76 -3.69
CA GLY A 312 16.32 7.10 -3.73
C GLY A 312 14.81 7.11 -3.98
N GLY A 313 14.12 5.94 -4.01
CA GLY A 313 12.65 5.90 -4.11
C GLY A 313 12.10 6.29 -5.48
N GLY A 314 12.82 5.99 -6.55
CA GLY A 314 12.41 6.38 -7.91
C GLY A 314 11.47 5.40 -8.60
N GLY A 315 11.07 4.32 -7.94
CA GLY A 315 10.14 3.32 -8.47
C GLY A 315 10.68 2.45 -9.60
N ILE A 316 9.79 1.69 -10.21
CA ILE A 316 10.09 0.73 -11.29
C ILE A 316 10.78 1.40 -12.48
N VAL A 317 10.34 2.61 -12.85
CA VAL A 317 10.87 3.35 -13.99
C VAL A 317 12.33 3.79 -13.77
N ALA A 318 12.66 4.18 -12.54
CA ALA A 318 14.04 4.52 -12.19
C ALA A 318 14.96 3.29 -12.28
N ILE A 319 14.49 2.11 -11.86
CA ILE A 319 15.22 0.85 -11.99
C ILE A 319 15.46 0.52 -13.48
N ALA A 320 14.42 0.64 -14.31
CA ALA A 320 14.53 0.38 -15.74
C ALA A 320 15.54 1.32 -16.42
N ARG A 321 15.47 2.62 -16.13
CA ARG A 321 16.42 3.63 -16.65
C ARG A 321 17.86 3.36 -16.18
N GLN A 322 18.04 2.99 -14.90
CA GLN A 322 19.37 2.61 -14.38
C GLN A 322 19.96 1.39 -15.08
N ALA A 323 19.11 0.44 -15.49
CA ALA A 323 19.51 -0.72 -16.27
C ALA A 323 19.74 -0.41 -17.77
N GLY A 324 19.50 0.83 -18.21
CA GLY A 324 19.60 1.22 -19.62
C GLY A 324 18.44 0.73 -20.49
N LEU A 325 17.32 0.37 -19.87
CA LEU A 325 16.11 -0.04 -20.60
C LEU A 325 15.35 1.18 -21.11
N PRO A 326 14.89 1.18 -22.38
CA PRO A 326 13.96 2.17 -22.88
C PRO A 326 12.61 1.99 -22.15
N VAL A 327 12.07 3.07 -21.63
CA VAL A 327 10.75 3.06 -20.98
C VAL A 327 9.81 3.91 -21.83
N PRO A 328 8.83 3.30 -22.51
CA PRO A 328 7.80 4.04 -23.25
C PRO A 328 7.05 4.99 -22.32
N GLU A 329 6.65 6.17 -22.82
CA GLU A 329 6.06 7.24 -22.02
C GLU A 329 4.78 6.81 -21.29
N ASN A 330 3.94 6.03 -21.94
CA ASN A 330 2.72 5.48 -21.33
C ASN A 330 3.02 4.54 -20.14
N LEU A 331 4.10 3.75 -20.21
CA LEU A 331 4.55 2.90 -19.10
C LEU A 331 5.26 3.71 -18.02
N ALA A 332 6.04 4.72 -18.41
CA ALA A 332 6.65 5.65 -17.45
C ALA A 332 5.58 6.35 -16.62
N ARG A 333 4.56 6.92 -17.27
CA ARG A 333 3.43 7.56 -16.60
C ARG A 333 2.73 6.61 -15.61
N LEU A 334 2.47 5.37 -16.01
CA LEU A 334 1.82 4.38 -15.13
C LEU A 334 2.72 3.97 -13.95
N GLY A 335 4.02 3.85 -14.16
CA GLY A 335 4.98 3.29 -13.19
C GLY A 335 5.67 4.32 -12.30
N GLU A 336 5.48 5.63 -12.50
CA GLU A 336 6.12 6.67 -11.67
C GLU A 336 5.16 7.80 -11.21
N ASP A 337 3.86 7.76 -11.56
CA ASP A 337 2.89 8.77 -11.14
C ASP A 337 2.77 8.81 -9.62
N GLY A 338 3.09 9.97 -9.05
CA GLY A 338 3.12 10.17 -7.60
C GLY A 338 4.38 9.70 -6.89
N CYS A 339 5.42 9.26 -7.61
CA CYS A 339 6.71 8.88 -7.00
C CYS A 339 7.69 10.05 -6.83
N LYS A 340 7.40 11.21 -7.40
CA LYS A 340 8.26 12.38 -7.42
C LYS A 340 7.50 13.65 -7.03
N PRO A 341 8.19 14.69 -6.55
CA PRO A 341 7.58 16.00 -6.35
C PRO A 341 6.86 16.49 -7.63
N PRO A 342 5.69 17.16 -7.50
CA PRO A 342 5.14 17.74 -6.28
C PRO A 342 4.38 16.74 -5.38
N ALA A 343 4.23 15.46 -5.77
CA ALA A 343 3.58 14.47 -4.90
C ALA A 343 4.34 14.27 -3.58
N LEU A 344 3.58 14.00 -2.53
CA LEU A 344 4.14 13.66 -1.22
C LEU A 344 4.94 12.33 -1.30
N LYS A 345 5.89 12.16 -0.40
CA LYS A 345 6.59 10.88 -0.25
C LYS A 345 5.58 9.78 0.12
N ALA A 346 5.63 8.64 -0.55
CA ALA A 346 4.67 7.54 -0.39
C ALA A 346 4.52 7.08 1.06
N SER A 347 5.63 6.83 1.76
CA SER A 347 5.62 6.39 3.16
C SER A 347 4.98 7.40 4.13
N THR A 348 4.88 8.68 3.76
CA THR A 348 4.19 9.70 4.55
C THR A 348 2.66 9.57 4.46
N THR A 349 2.13 9.11 3.32
CA THR A 349 0.69 8.99 3.06
C THR A 349 0.11 7.63 3.46
N TRP A 350 0.92 6.57 3.51
CA TRP A 350 0.48 5.22 3.88
C TRP A 350 -0.34 5.11 5.17
N PRO A 351 -0.04 5.88 6.25
CA PRO A 351 -0.86 5.85 7.46
C PRO A 351 -2.34 6.17 7.24
N VAL A 352 -2.68 7.02 6.25
CA VAL A 352 -4.07 7.35 5.87
C VAL A 352 -4.77 6.12 5.32
N THR A 353 -4.18 5.48 4.30
CA THR A 353 -4.74 4.28 3.65
C THR A 353 -4.84 3.11 4.64
N ARG A 354 -3.79 2.88 5.43
CA ARG A 354 -3.77 1.87 6.51
C ARG A 354 -4.92 2.06 7.48
N HIS A 355 -5.12 3.29 7.96
CA HIS A 355 -6.15 3.60 8.94
C HIS A 355 -7.55 3.33 8.41
N PHE A 356 -7.90 3.94 7.29
CA PHE A 356 -9.27 3.92 6.81
C PHE A 356 -9.71 2.56 6.26
N THR A 357 -8.81 1.82 5.60
CA THR A 357 -9.10 0.44 5.17
C THR A 357 -9.28 -0.50 6.36
N THR A 358 -8.40 -0.40 7.37
CA THR A 358 -8.51 -1.20 8.61
C THR A 358 -9.79 -0.87 9.35
N ALA A 359 -10.12 0.41 9.53
CA ALA A 359 -11.34 0.86 10.19
C ALA A 359 -12.61 0.32 9.51
N LEU A 360 -12.67 0.37 8.16
CA LEU A 360 -13.76 -0.18 7.37
C LEU A 360 -13.95 -1.67 7.66
N PHE A 361 -12.89 -2.47 7.51
CA PHE A 361 -13.01 -3.92 7.62
C PHE A 361 -13.28 -4.37 9.07
N LEU A 362 -12.65 -3.75 10.07
CA LEU A 362 -12.98 -4.04 11.48
C LEU A 362 -14.47 -3.78 11.79
N TYR A 363 -15.05 -2.72 11.22
CA TYR A 363 -16.47 -2.42 11.37
C TYR A 363 -17.35 -3.37 10.55
N ALA A 364 -17.06 -3.60 9.29
CA ALA A 364 -17.86 -4.46 8.40
C ALA A 364 -17.91 -5.93 8.86
N PHE A 365 -16.81 -6.46 9.40
CA PHE A 365 -16.74 -7.79 9.99
C PHE A 365 -17.29 -7.86 11.43
N LYS A 366 -17.80 -6.73 11.97
CA LYS A 366 -18.33 -6.62 13.34
C LYS A 366 -17.31 -6.98 14.43
N ILE A 367 -16.01 -6.86 14.14
CA ILE A 367 -14.94 -6.93 15.14
C ILE A 367 -15.06 -5.70 16.02
N ASN A 368 -15.21 -4.52 15.43
CA ASN A 368 -15.65 -3.31 16.10
C ASN A 368 -17.16 -3.14 15.93
N LYS A 369 -17.89 -3.05 17.04
CA LYS A 369 -19.35 -2.81 17.01
C LYS A 369 -19.71 -1.38 16.57
N LYS A 370 -18.78 -0.42 16.72
CA LYS A 370 -18.93 0.99 16.32
C LYS A 370 -17.95 1.32 15.19
N PRO A 371 -18.25 2.32 14.34
CA PRO A 371 -17.39 2.74 13.24
C PRO A 371 -16.20 3.60 13.72
N ILE A 372 -15.35 3.03 14.59
CA ILE A 372 -14.20 3.72 15.19
C ILE A 372 -13.27 4.19 14.08
N GLY A 373 -12.91 5.49 14.10
CA GLY A 373 -11.99 6.10 13.14
C GLY A 373 -12.58 6.35 11.74
N LEU A 374 -13.85 6.00 11.48
CA LEU A 374 -14.54 6.33 10.24
C LEU A 374 -15.28 7.68 10.40
N ASN A 375 -14.51 8.77 10.48
CA ASN A 375 -15.04 10.13 10.70
C ASN A 375 -14.01 11.20 10.26
N VAL A 376 -14.48 12.45 10.23
CA VAL A 376 -13.68 13.64 9.84
C VAL A 376 -12.47 13.83 10.76
N LYS A 377 -12.63 13.65 12.10
CA LYS A 377 -11.54 13.82 13.07
C LYS A 377 -10.35 12.89 12.77
N ALA A 378 -10.62 11.70 12.24
CA ALA A 378 -9.58 10.77 11.85
C ALA A 378 -8.79 11.27 10.63
N ALA A 379 -9.45 11.88 9.64
CA ALA A 379 -8.78 12.50 8.50
C ALA A 379 -7.95 13.71 8.90
N GLU A 380 -8.50 14.61 9.72
CA GLU A 380 -7.81 15.78 10.25
C GLU A 380 -6.58 15.45 11.12
N ALA A 381 -6.56 14.25 11.71
CA ALA A 381 -5.46 13.84 12.58
C ALA A 381 -4.12 13.73 11.85
N PHE A 382 -4.11 13.55 10.53
CA PHE A 382 -2.88 13.43 9.74
C PHE A 382 -2.22 14.78 9.41
N ALA A 383 -2.96 15.89 9.52
CA ALA A 383 -2.42 17.22 9.31
C ALA A 383 -1.36 17.60 10.38
N PRO A 384 -0.33 18.42 10.05
CA PRO A 384 -0.10 19.04 8.74
C PRO A 384 0.70 18.18 7.75
N LYS A 385 1.08 16.96 8.10
CA LYS A 385 1.92 16.10 7.24
C LYS A 385 1.19 15.64 5.99
N VAL A 386 -0.08 15.28 6.14
CA VAL A 386 -0.97 14.88 5.06
C VAL A 386 -2.32 15.50 5.30
N THR A 387 -2.82 16.26 4.33
CA THR A 387 -4.20 16.74 4.33
C THR A 387 -5.08 15.67 3.69
N ALA A 388 -6.11 15.25 4.42
CA ALA A 388 -7.09 14.30 3.93
C ALA A 388 -8.49 14.77 4.26
N THR A 389 -9.40 14.67 3.31
CA THR A 389 -10.83 14.98 3.49
C THR A 389 -11.62 13.69 3.58
N TYR A 390 -12.49 13.59 4.57
CA TYR A 390 -13.40 12.46 4.75
C TYR A 390 -14.84 12.87 4.45
N THR A 391 -15.53 12.07 3.66
CA THR A 391 -16.96 12.22 3.37
C THR A 391 -17.71 10.91 3.59
N GLN A 392 -18.99 10.99 3.96
CA GLN A 392 -19.84 9.82 4.09
C GLN A 392 -21.32 10.14 3.86
N THR A 393 -22.05 9.14 3.35
CA THR A 393 -23.52 9.07 3.36
C THR A 393 -23.91 7.72 3.93
N LEU A 394 -24.69 7.69 4.99
CA LEU A 394 -25.03 6.46 5.72
C LEU A 394 -26.46 5.97 5.46
N ARG A 395 -27.33 6.85 4.92
CA ARG A 395 -28.74 6.57 4.58
C ARG A 395 -29.12 7.30 3.31
#